data_f21b3ad9749c8afb0099641f151e9499
#
_entry.id   f21b3ad9749c8afb0099641f151e9499
#
_cell.length_a   1.000
_cell.length_b   1.000
_cell.length_c   1.000
_cell.angle_alpha   90.00
_cell.angle_beta   90.00
_cell.angle_gamma   90.00
#
_symmetry.space_group_name_H-M   'P 1'
#
loop_
_entity.id
_entity.type
_entity.pdbx_description
1 polymer ?
#
loop_
_entity_poly.entity_id
_entity_poly.type
_entity_poly.pdbx_seq_one_letter_code
_entity_poly.pdbx_strand_id
1 'polypeptide(L)'
;MVETAEGLAFGAERTPQEWMNGYEWAMVLDDVGNIRWSYGLPQDLNHAYTPGDIAKFARRYLADYPVFCWTEPYGLFVIGLPKGSLWKYSIYSSPDFALSVVRVLPAAALGLLLLGLVLCFWLSWRGAKRLET
;
A
#
# COMPACT_ATOMS: atom_id res chain seq x y z
N MET A 1 -10.68 9.65 16.65
CA MET A 1 -10.71 11.13 16.71
C MET A 1 -12.15 11.58 16.88
N VAL A 2 -12.38 12.62 17.67
CA VAL A 2 -13.70 13.09 18.02
C VAL A 2 -13.80 14.58 17.69
N GLU A 3 -14.95 15.00 17.15
CA GLU A 3 -15.23 16.41 16.91
C GLU A 3 -15.72 17.07 18.21
N THR A 4 -15.04 18.15 18.61
CA THR A 4 -15.37 18.93 19.80
C THR A 4 -15.74 20.35 19.42
N ALA A 5 -16.28 21.12 20.37
CA ALA A 5 -16.63 22.54 20.17
C ALA A 5 -15.42 23.41 19.78
N GLU A 6 -14.22 23.00 20.14
CA GLU A 6 -12.96 23.71 19.82
C GLU A 6 -12.30 23.18 18.54
N GLY A 7 -12.88 22.17 17.90
CA GLY A 7 -12.34 21.53 16.69
C GLY A 7 -12.20 20.03 16.86
N LEU A 8 -11.19 19.45 16.20
CA LEU A 8 -10.93 18.02 16.27
C LEU A 8 -9.91 17.70 17.36
N ALA A 9 -10.19 16.65 18.13
CA ALA A 9 -9.30 16.18 19.20
C ALA A 9 -9.26 14.65 19.23
N PHE A 10 -8.18 14.09 19.78
CA PHE A 10 -8.13 12.65 20.03
C PHE A 10 -9.08 12.28 21.18
N GLY A 11 -9.71 11.11 21.05
CA GLY A 11 -10.48 10.54 22.15
C GLY A 11 -9.57 10.22 23.34
N ALA A 12 -10.18 10.11 24.53
CA ALA A 12 -9.45 9.91 25.79
C ALA A 12 -8.69 8.58 25.89
N GLU A 13 -8.92 7.64 24.97
CA GLU A 13 -8.38 6.28 25.05
C GLU A 13 -6.94 6.15 24.58
N ARG A 14 -6.44 7.08 23.76
CA ARG A 14 -5.08 7.01 23.22
C ARG A 14 -4.45 8.39 23.08
N THR A 15 -3.15 8.47 23.33
CA THR A 15 -2.39 9.69 23.10
C THR A 15 -2.09 9.86 21.60
N PRO A 16 -1.85 11.12 21.12
CA PRO A 16 -1.42 11.34 19.74
C PRO A 16 -0.20 10.50 19.34
N GLN A 17 0.76 10.34 20.24
CA GLN A 17 1.96 9.56 20.00
C GLN A 17 1.66 8.06 19.75
N GLU A 18 0.72 7.51 20.49
CA GLU A 18 0.30 6.11 20.30
C GLU A 18 -0.40 5.91 18.94
N TRP A 19 -1.24 6.87 18.55
CA TRP A 19 -1.94 6.86 17.29
C TRP A 19 -0.98 6.99 16.09
N MET A 20 0.08 7.77 16.27
CA MET A 20 1.04 8.11 15.21
C MET A 20 2.22 7.15 15.14
N ASN A 21 2.18 6.07 15.90
CA ASN A 21 3.26 5.07 15.86
C ASN A 21 3.35 4.44 14.45
N GLY A 22 4.48 4.65 13.80
CA GLY A 22 4.71 4.18 12.44
C GLY A 22 4.31 5.16 11.32
N TYR A 23 3.67 6.27 11.67
CA TYR A 23 3.32 7.33 10.74
C TYR A 23 4.22 8.55 10.94
N GLU A 24 4.49 9.29 9.86
CA GLU A 24 5.33 10.49 9.92
C GLU A 24 4.51 11.70 10.30
N TRP A 25 3.33 11.87 9.68
CA TRP A 25 2.43 12.98 9.93
C TRP A 25 0.99 12.58 9.60
N ALA A 26 0.05 13.40 10.08
CA ALA A 26 -1.36 13.26 9.76
C ALA A 26 -2.03 14.62 9.63
N MET A 27 -3.08 14.70 8.85
CA MET A 27 -3.92 15.88 8.75
C MET A 27 -5.37 15.51 8.46
N VAL A 28 -6.27 16.43 8.77
CA VAL A 28 -7.69 16.33 8.40
C VAL A 28 -8.04 17.56 7.57
N LEU A 29 -8.60 17.32 6.40
CA LEU A 29 -9.05 18.38 5.49
C LEU A 29 -10.58 18.53 5.57
N ASP A 30 -11.04 19.77 5.49
CA ASP A 30 -12.47 20.05 5.40
C ASP A 30 -12.98 19.91 3.95
N ASP A 31 -14.25 20.22 3.71
CA ASP A 31 -14.89 20.10 2.39
C ASP A 31 -14.30 21.02 1.33
N VAL A 32 -13.61 22.07 1.76
CA VAL A 32 -12.97 23.06 0.87
C VAL A 32 -11.48 22.80 0.68
N GLY A 33 -10.91 21.79 1.37
CA GLY A 33 -9.50 21.46 1.29
C GLY A 33 -8.62 22.22 2.27
N ASN A 34 -9.17 22.89 3.25
CA ASN A 34 -8.42 23.55 4.32
C ASN A 34 -8.10 22.54 5.43
N ILE A 35 -6.95 22.73 6.08
CA ILE A 35 -6.51 21.85 7.17
C ILE A 35 -7.31 22.22 8.43
N ARG A 36 -8.12 21.26 8.92
CA ARG A 36 -8.84 21.39 10.20
C ARG A 36 -7.98 20.98 11.38
N TRP A 37 -7.11 20.03 11.18
CA TRP A 37 -6.25 19.46 12.21
C TRP A 37 -5.02 18.85 11.56
N SER A 38 -3.88 18.91 12.26
CA SER A 38 -2.66 18.27 11.79
C SER A 38 -1.81 17.82 12.97
N TYR A 39 -0.97 16.83 12.72
CA TYR A 39 0.02 16.34 13.67
C TYR A 39 1.31 16.03 12.93
N GLY A 40 2.40 16.66 13.38
CA GLY A 40 3.71 16.44 12.77
C GLY A 40 3.82 16.85 11.29
N LEU A 41 2.89 17.66 10.79
CA LEU A 41 2.83 18.04 9.39
C LEU A 41 4.01 18.95 9.05
N PRO A 42 4.80 18.62 7.99
CA PRO A 42 5.86 19.49 7.50
C PRO A 42 5.31 20.85 7.09
N GLN A 43 6.09 21.88 7.29
CA GLN A 43 5.64 23.27 7.03
C GLN A 43 5.33 23.53 5.55
N ASP A 44 6.04 22.90 4.64
CA ASP A 44 5.79 22.96 3.20
C ASP A 44 4.47 22.29 2.77
N LEU A 45 3.91 21.42 3.60
CA LEU A 45 2.61 20.79 3.37
C LEU A 45 1.45 21.53 4.05
N ASN A 46 1.73 22.54 4.85
CA ASN A 46 0.72 23.30 5.58
C ASN A 46 0.11 24.40 4.70
N HIS A 47 -0.77 24.01 3.79
CA HIS A 47 -1.49 24.90 2.88
C HIS A 47 -2.84 24.28 2.50
N ALA A 48 -3.71 25.07 1.87
CA ALA A 48 -4.98 24.55 1.36
C ALA A 48 -4.76 23.67 0.12
N TYR A 49 -5.61 22.68 -0.04
CA TYR A 49 -5.55 21.73 -1.14
C TYR A 49 -6.80 21.81 -2.02
N THR A 50 -6.61 21.86 -3.33
CA THR A 50 -7.73 21.80 -4.27
C THR A 50 -8.19 20.35 -4.44
N PRO A 51 -9.44 20.11 -4.93
CA PRO A 51 -9.86 18.75 -5.26
C PRO A 51 -8.92 18.03 -6.22
N GLY A 52 -8.30 18.76 -7.16
CA GLY A 52 -7.30 18.21 -8.07
C GLY A 52 -6.03 17.74 -7.36
N ASP A 53 -5.56 18.52 -6.39
CA ASP A 53 -4.40 18.18 -5.56
C ASP A 53 -4.68 16.90 -4.76
N ILE A 54 -5.86 16.83 -4.13
CA ILE A 54 -6.30 15.68 -3.35
C ILE A 54 -6.38 14.43 -4.24
N ALA A 55 -6.94 14.55 -5.44
CA ALA A 55 -7.02 13.44 -6.39
C ALA A 55 -5.64 12.92 -6.80
N LYS A 56 -4.64 13.81 -6.90
CA LYS A 56 -3.26 13.43 -7.22
C LYS A 56 -2.60 12.67 -6.08
N PHE A 57 -2.63 13.20 -4.86
CA PHE A 57 -1.91 12.57 -3.77
C PHE A 57 -2.65 11.36 -3.18
N ALA A 58 -3.97 11.32 -3.23
CA ALA A 58 -4.76 10.22 -2.66
C ALA A 58 -4.40 8.86 -3.25
N ARG A 59 -3.98 8.84 -4.51
CA ARG A 59 -3.60 7.60 -5.20
C ARG A 59 -2.16 7.19 -4.95
N ARG A 60 -1.27 8.13 -4.67
CA ARG A 60 0.17 7.89 -4.69
C ARG A 60 0.88 8.53 -3.51
N TYR A 61 1.49 9.68 -3.74
CA TYR A 61 2.39 10.33 -2.80
C TYR A 61 2.10 11.82 -2.73
N LEU A 62 2.33 12.40 -1.55
CA LEU A 62 2.36 13.83 -1.35
C LEU A 62 3.79 14.19 -0.93
N ALA A 63 4.49 15.02 -1.74
CA ALA A 63 5.87 15.41 -1.50
C ALA A 63 6.78 14.20 -1.16
N ASP A 64 6.65 13.11 -1.92
CA ASP A 64 7.36 11.84 -1.77
C ASP A 64 7.01 11.02 -0.52
N TYR A 65 6.08 11.48 0.31
CA TYR A 65 5.53 10.67 1.40
C TYR A 65 4.43 9.75 0.86
N PRO A 66 4.50 8.43 1.10
CA PRO A 66 3.35 7.57 0.85
C PRO A 66 2.19 7.99 1.72
N VAL A 67 1.02 8.25 1.13
CA VAL A 67 -0.15 8.72 1.86
C VAL A 67 -1.33 7.78 1.71
N PHE A 68 -2.14 7.69 2.76
CA PHE A 68 -3.42 6.99 2.76
C PHE A 68 -4.50 7.96 3.20
N CYS A 69 -5.63 7.91 2.52
CA CYS A 69 -6.75 8.80 2.76
C CYS A 69 -8.03 8.00 2.95
N TRP A 70 -8.87 8.44 3.87
CA TRP A 70 -10.23 7.94 4.02
C TRP A 70 -11.14 9.05 4.53
N THR A 71 -12.42 8.92 4.21
CA THR A 71 -13.41 9.90 4.63
C THR A 71 -13.96 9.56 6.00
N GLU A 72 -14.11 10.60 6.82
CA GLU A 72 -14.73 10.53 8.13
C GLU A 72 -15.82 11.61 8.22
N PRO A 73 -16.76 11.53 9.18
CA PRO A 73 -17.79 12.56 9.32
C PRO A 73 -17.24 13.97 9.51
N TYR A 74 -16.05 14.11 10.08
CA TYR A 74 -15.40 15.38 10.35
C TYR A 74 -14.51 15.87 9.20
N GLY A 75 -14.34 15.12 8.13
CA GLY A 75 -13.55 15.51 6.96
C GLY A 75 -12.73 14.37 6.36
N LEU A 76 -11.79 14.72 5.51
CA LEU A 76 -10.86 13.76 4.90
C LEU A 76 -9.64 13.57 5.80
N PHE A 77 -9.47 12.37 6.28
CA PHE A 77 -8.31 12.00 7.11
C PHE A 77 -7.17 11.53 6.20
N VAL A 78 -6.01 12.17 6.33
CA VAL A 78 -4.81 11.86 5.53
C VAL A 78 -3.67 11.53 6.46
N ILE A 79 -3.01 10.39 6.23
CA ILE A 79 -1.79 10.04 6.95
C ILE A 79 -0.64 9.90 5.96
N GLY A 80 0.55 10.35 6.39
CA GLY A 80 1.79 10.18 5.64
C GLY A 80 2.72 9.22 6.36
N LEU A 81 3.31 8.30 5.61
CA LEU A 81 4.36 7.42 6.09
C LEU A 81 5.73 8.00 5.74
N PRO A 82 6.81 7.56 6.40
CA PRO A 82 8.15 8.03 6.08
C PRO A 82 8.49 7.84 4.59
N LYS A 83 9.22 8.77 4.03
CA LYS A 83 9.66 8.71 2.62
C LYS A 83 10.41 7.40 2.36
N GLY A 84 10.07 6.73 1.26
CA GLY A 84 10.70 5.47 0.88
C GLY A 84 10.30 4.26 1.72
N SER A 85 9.36 4.39 2.66
CA SER A 85 8.94 3.29 3.53
C SER A 85 8.14 2.22 2.80
N LEU A 86 7.43 2.59 1.74
CA LEU A 86 6.70 1.63 0.90
C LEU A 86 6.53 2.19 -0.51
N TRP A 87 6.30 1.27 -1.45
CA TRP A 87 5.98 1.61 -2.83
C TRP A 87 4.51 1.32 -3.08
N LYS A 88 3.83 2.27 -3.70
CA LYS A 88 2.44 2.11 -4.09
C LYS A 88 2.34 1.69 -5.55
N TYR A 89 1.67 0.60 -5.80
CA TYR A 89 1.38 0.11 -7.15
C TYR A 89 -0.11 0.16 -7.39
N SER A 90 -0.50 0.59 -8.59
CA SER A 90 -1.87 0.48 -9.07
C SER A 90 -1.91 -0.62 -10.12
N ILE A 91 -2.45 -1.77 -9.75
CA ILE A 91 -2.63 -2.90 -10.64
C ILE A 91 -4.11 -3.02 -10.94
N TYR A 92 -4.45 -2.91 -12.22
CA TYR A 92 -5.81 -3.08 -12.70
C TYR A 92 -5.84 -4.29 -13.62
N SER A 93 -6.71 -5.24 -13.33
CA SER A 93 -6.92 -6.40 -14.18
C SER A 93 -8.41 -6.65 -14.37
N SER A 94 -8.78 -7.19 -15.52
CA SER A 94 -10.15 -7.65 -15.72
C SER A 94 -10.38 -8.92 -14.89
N PRO A 95 -11.63 -9.20 -14.49
CA PRO A 95 -11.92 -10.46 -13.80
C PRO A 95 -11.50 -11.69 -14.60
N ASP A 96 -11.68 -11.66 -15.91
CA ASP A 96 -11.29 -12.76 -16.80
C ASP A 96 -9.78 -12.98 -16.81
N PHE A 97 -9.00 -11.91 -16.84
CA PHE A 97 -7.54 -12.00 -16.75
C PHE A 97 -7.10 -12.55 -15.40
N ALA A 98 -7.68 -12.06 -14.30
CA ALA A 98 -7.36 -12.54 -12.97
C ALA A 98 -7.68 -14.03 -12.80
N LEU A 99 -8.83 -14.48 -13.30
CA LEU A 99 -9.20 -15.90 -13.29
C LEU A 99 -8.27 -16.74 -14.14
N SER A 100 -7.84 -16.23 -15.30
CA SER A 100 -6.87 -16.90 -16.16
C SER A 100 -5.54 -17.10 -15.46
N VAL A 101 -5.03 -16.09 -14.78
CA VAL A 101 -3.79 -16.16 -13.99
C VAL A 101 -3.92 -17.22 -12.89
N VAL A 102 -5.04 -17.23 -12.15
CA VAL A 102 -5.28 -18.20 -11.08
C VAL A 102 -5.32 -19.64 -11.60
N ARG A 103 -5.80 -19.87 -12.83
CA ARG A 103 -5.85 -21.18 -13.47
C ARG A 103 -4.51 -21.61 -14.07
N VAL A 104 -3.82 -20.68 -14.71
CA VAL A 104 -2.58 -20.96 -15.47
C VAL A 104 -1.38 -21.12 -14.55
N LEU A 105 -1.25 -20.32 -13.49
CA LEU A 105 -0.09 -20.37 -12.59
C LEU A 105 0.11 -21.75 -11.93
N PRO A 106 -0.90 -22.40 -11.32
CA PRO A 106 -0.72 -23.73 -10.76
C PRO A 106 -0.37 -24.78 -11.82
N ALA A 107 -0.99 -24.72 -13.00
CA ALA A 107 -0.71 -25.64 -14.11
C ALA A 107 0.72 -25.46 -14.62
N ALA A 108 1.19 -24.22 -14.77
CA ALA A 108 2.57 -23.93 -15.18
C ALA A 108 3.58 -24.42 -14.14
N ALA A 109 3.31 -24.20 -12.85
CA ALA A 109 4.16 -24.67 -11.76
C ALA A 109 4.26 -26.20 -11.74
N LEU A 110 3.14 -26.89 -11.90
CA LEU A 110 3.09 -28.34 -11.97
C LEU A 110 3.86 -28.87 -13.19
N GLY A 111 3.69 -28.24 -14.35
CA GLY A 111 4.42 -28.58 -15.58
C GLY A 111 5.92 -28.45 -15.42
N LEU A 112 6.39 -27.35 -14.81
CA LEU A 112 7.81 -27.12 -14.53
C LEU A 112 8.36 -28.16 -13.56
N LEU A 113 7.59 -28.53 -12.53
CA LEU A 113 7.97 -29.54 -11.56
C LEU A 113 8.16 -30.90 -12.25
N LEU A 114 7.21 -31.31 -13.09
CA LEU A 114 7.26 -32.56 -13.84
C LEU A 114 8.43 -32.58 -14.81
N LEU A 115 8.69 -31.50 -15.51
CA LEU A 115 9.82 -31.33 -16.41
C LEU A 115 11.14 -31.50 -15.66
N GLY A 116 11.26 -30.87 -14.49
CA GLY A 116 12.43 -30.99 -13.62
C GLY A 116 12.66 -32.43 -13.17
N LEU A 117 11.60 -33.14 -12.76
CA LEU A 117 11.68 -34.56 -12.36
C LEU A 117 12.13 -35.46 -13.52
N VAL A 118 11.59 -35.23 -14.73
CA VAL A 118 11.99 -35.99 -15.93
C VAL A 118 13.44 -35.74 -16.26
N LEU A 119 13.92 -34.49 -16.19
CA LEU A 119 15.32 -34.15 -16.42
C LEU A 119 16.25 -34.82 -15.37
N CYS A 120 15.88 -34.77 -14.10
CA CYS A 120 16.64 -35.39 -13.03
C CYS A 120 16.73 -36.91 -13.23
N PHE A 121 15.61 -37.54 -13.57
CA PHE A 121 15.57 -38.99 -13.86
C PHE A 121 16.44 -39.34 -15.06
N TRP A 122 16.34 -38.58 -16.15
CA TRP A 122 17.13 -38.82 -17.36
C TRP A 122 18.64 -38.66 -17.10
N LEU A 123 19.04 -37.63 -16.37
CA LEU A 123 20.44 -37.41 -16.00
C LEU A 123 20.96 -38.50 -15.08
N SER A 124 20.16 -38.94 -14.11
CA SER A 124 20.52 -40.04 -13.20
C SER A 124 20.70 -41.35 -13.96
N TRP A 125 19.80 -41.65 -14.88
CA TRP A 125 19.87 -42.86 -15.71
C TRP A 125 21.11 -42.83 -16.61
N ARG A 126 21.40 -41.70 -17.21
CA ARG A 126 22.57 -41.50 -18.06
C ARG A 126 23.87 -41.62 -17.26
N GLY A 127 23.89 -41.11 -16.05
CA GLY A 127 25.00 -41.24 -15.11
C GLY A 127 25.23 -42.71 -14.71
N ALA A 128 24.16 -43.42 -14.39
CA ALA A 128 24.22 -44.85 -14.07
C ALA A 128 24.78 -45.69 -15.23
N LYS A 129 24.37 -45.42 -16.47
CA LYS A 129 24.93 -46.08 -17.65
C LYS A 129 26.42 -45.85 -17.83
N ARG A 130 26.91 -44.64 -17.52
CA ARG A 130 28.33 -44.34 -17.58
C ARG A 130 29.15 -45.11 -16.55
N LEU A 131 28.56 -45.42 -15.41
CA LEU A 131 29.20 -46.17 -14.34
C LEU A 131 29.29 -47.69 -14.65
N GLU A 132 28.39 -48.21 -15.47
CA GLU A 132 28.38 -49.61 -15.90
C GLU A 132 29.38 -49.94 -17.01
N THR A 133 29.88 -48.90 -17.69
CA THR A 133 30.91 -49.06 -18.72
C THR A 133 32.28 -48.67 -18.18
#